data_a938242dc37724caf34119d9a450baba
#
_entry.id   a938242dc37724caf34119d9a450baba
#
_cell.length_a   1.000
_cell.length_b   1.000
_cell.length_c   1.000
_cell.angle_alpha   90.00
_cell.angle_beta   90.00
_cell.angle_gamma   90.00
#
_symmetry.space_group_name_H-M   'P 1'
#
loop_
_entity.id
_entity.type
_entity.pdbx_description
1 polymer ?
#
loop_
_entity_poly.entity_id
_entity_poly.type
_entity_poly.pdbx_seq_one_letter_code
_entity_poly.pdbx_strand_id
1 'polypeptide(L)'
;WVIIKKISKEFSFVKGIDLNYNVGQHGAIFVGLKHSIGRRIIIMDDDLQHPPQSLISIYDQLDLYDVCYTLYLKRKHVNWKIIVSTVNNFFSSFIFNKPFKIYTSSMKGIKSEIKDRFIDTDPKIISLDSLILRESKNVTNIKVHHQERFEGKSNYNLKRLFILWFDMIENYHFYPLRFGSLIGLISFCIVKILRIFKTKKAFSFEIKEKTF
;
A
#
# COMPACT_ATOMS: atom_id res chain seq x y z
N TRP A 1 -8.02 -21.19 -2.78
CA TRP A 1 -8.98 -21.15 -1.67
C TRP A 1 -9.03 -22.48 -0.88
N VAL A 2 -9.01 -23.62 -1.56
CA VAL A 2 -9.06 -24.96 -0.92
C VAL A 2 -7.96 -25.13 0.13
N ILE A 3 -6.73 -24.72 -0.18
CA ILE A 3 -5.59 -24.79 0.74
C ILE A 3 -5.80 -23.89 1.95
N ILE A 4 -6.25 -22.66 1.75
CA ILE A 4 -6.52 -21.71 2.84
C ILE A 4 -7.57 -22.28 3.78
N LYS A 5 -8.67 -22.81 3.26
CA LYS A 5 -9.72 -23.48 4.06
C LYS A 5 -9.16 -24.68 4.87
N LYS A 6 -8.27 -25.47 4.27
CA LYS A 6 -7.65 -26.61 4.96
C LYS A 6 -6.81 -26.10 6.15
N ILE A 7 -5.93 -25.13 5.89
CA ILE A 7 -5.03 -24.59 6.92
C ILE A 7 -5.83 -23.90 8.04
N SER A 8 -6.88 -23.14 7.71
CA SER A 8 -7.71 -22.46 8.73
C SER A 8 -8.53 -23.42 9.60
N LYS A 9 -8.82 -24.65 9.14
CA LYS A 9 -9.40 -25.70 9.96
C LYS A 9 -8.37 -26.36 10.89
N GLU A 10 -7.14 -26.44 10.45
CA GLU A 10 -6.04 -27.03 11.22
C GLU A 10 -5.50 -26.07 12.28
N PHE A 11 -5.42 -24.77 11.95
CA PHE A 11 -4.86 -23.74 12.82
C PHE A 11 -5.90 -22.63 13.09
N SER A 12 -6.41 -22.59 14.30
CA SER A 12 -7.48 -21.63 14.73
C SER A 12 -7.08 -20.15 14.61
N PHE A 13 -5.78 -19.85 14.61
CA PHE A 13 -5.26 -18.49 14.41
C PHE A 13 -5.18 -18.09 12.92
N VAL A 14 -5.32 -19.04 11.98
CA VAL A 14 -5.34 -18.74 10.54
C VAL A 14 -6.76 -18.44 10.12
N LYS A 15 -6.97 -17.28 9.53
CA LYS A 15 -8.26 -16.82 9.03
C LYS A 15 -8.14 -16.44 7.56
N GLY A 16 -9.06 -16.90 6.74
CA GLY A 16 -9.14 -16.59 5.32
C GLY A 16 -10.37 -15.78 4.98
N ILE A 17 -10.23 -14.92 3.97
CA ILE A 17 -11.33 -14.14 3.40
C ILE A 17 -11.31 -14.33 1.89
N ASP A 18 -12.38 -14.87 1.32
CA ASP A 18 -12.59 -15.00 -0.11
C ASP A 18 -13.48 -13.84 -0.60
N LEU A 19 -12.97 -13.07 -1.54
CA LEU A 19 -13.70 -11.94 -2.09
C LEU A 19 -14.47 -12.35 -3.34
N ASN A 20 -15.68 -11.89 -3.49
CA ASN A 20 -16.56 -12.27 -4.59
C ASN A 20 -16.01 -11.83 -5.96
N TYR A 21 -15.19 -10.77 -5.99
CA TYR A 21 -14.52 -10.29 -7.20
C TYR A 21 -13.16 -9.64 -6.88
N ASN A 22 -12.33 -9.49 -7.90
CA ASN A 22 -11.01 -8.90 -7.76
C ASN A 22 -11.11 -7.38 -7.51
N VAL A 23 -10.77 -6.96 -6.31
CA VAL A 23 -10.73 -5.54 -5.86
C VAL A 23 -9.32 -4.94 -5.94
N GLY A 24 -8.35 -5.69 -6.45
CA GLY A 24 -6.93 -5.32 -6.45
C GLY A 24 -6.25 -5.47 -5.10
N GLN A 25 -4.93 -5.34 -5.10
CA GLN A 25 -4.10 -5.56 -3.91
C GLN A 25 -4.49 -4.64 -2.73
N HIS A 26 -4.62 -3.33 -2.98
CA HIS A 26 -4.97 -2.38 -1.92
C HIS A 26 -6.35 -2.65 -1.33
N GLY A 27 -7.33 -2.98 -2.16
CA GLY A 27 -8.67 -3.36 -1.71
C GLY A 27 -8.67 -4.62 -0.85
N ALA A 28 -7.94 -5.66 -1.28
CA ALA A 28 -7.81 -6.90 -0.52
C ALA A 28 -7.15 -6.67 0.85
N ILE A 29 -6.06 -5.89 0.90
CA ILE A 29 -5.40 -5.52 2.16
C ILE A 29 -6.36 -4.73 3.06
N PHE A 30 -7.14 -3.81 2.51
CA PHE A 30 -8.11 -3.03 3.28
C PHE A 30 -9.19 -3.91 3.92
N VAL A 31 -9.69 -4.90 3.17
CA VAL A 31 -10.62 -5.89 3.73
C VAL A 31 -9.96 -6.69 4.86
N GLY A 32 -8.71 -7.12 4.67
CA GLY A 32 -7.94 -7.79 5.72
C GLY A 32 -7.77 -6.91 6.97
N LEU A 33 -7.45 -5.64 6.79
CA LEU A 33 -7.35 -4.67 7.88
C LEU A 33 -8.66 -4.50 8.64
N LYS A 34 -9.79 -4.43 7.93
CA LYS A 34 -11.11 -4.31 8.53
C LYS A 34 -11.47 -5.49 9.44
N HIS A 35 -10.90 -6.67 9.15
CA HIS A 35 -11.12 -7.88 9.95
C HIS A 35 -9.99 -8.17 10.94
N SER A 36 -8.94 -7.36 10.95
CA SER A 36 -7.83 -7.53 11.88
C SER A 36 -8.20 -7.00 13.28
N ILE A 37 -7.81 -7.77 14.32
CA ILE A 37 -8.09 -7.47 15.74
C ILE A 37 -6.82 -7.26 16.57
N GLY A 38 -5.64 -7.48 16.00
CA GLY A 38 -4.36 -7.34 16.68
C GLY A 38 -4.00 -5.87 16.95
N ARG A 39 -3.35 -5.59 18.08
CA ARG A 39 -2.85 -4.24 18.40
C ARG A 39 -1.74 -3.79 17.44
N ARG A 40 -0.94 -4.74 16.95
CA ARG A 40 0.13 -4.53 15.97
C ARG A 40 -0.22 -5.36 14.75
N ILE A 41 -0.30 -4.72 13.63
CA ILE A 41 -0.74 -5.32 12.38
C ILE A 41 0.44 -5.26 11.42
N ILE A 42 0.84 -6.40 10.87
CA ILE A 42 1.90 -6.46 9.86
C ILE A 42 1.28 -6.90 8.54
N ILE A 43 1.55 -6.13 7.50
CA ILE A 43 1.12 -6.37 6.13
C ILE A 43 2.32 -6.89 5.36
N MET A 44 2.17 -8.01 4.65
CA MET A 44 3.21 -8.59 3.82
C MET A 44 2.62 -9.24 2.56
N ASP A 45 3.43 -9.34 1.52
CA ASP A 45 3.09 -10.11 0.33
C ASP A 45 3.36 -11.60 0.56
N ASP A 46 2.72 -12.46 -0.22
CA ASP A 46 2.79 -13.93 -0.15
C ASP A 46 3.80 -14.55 -1.13
N ASP A 47 4.69 -13.74 -1.72
CA ASP A 47 5.65 -14.14 -2.75
C ASP A 47 7.01 -14.64 -2.21
N LEU A 48 7.09 -14.87 -0.90
CA LEU A 48 8.27 -15.35 -0.17
C LEU A 48 9.51 -14.44 -0.28
N GLN A 49 9.36 -13.22 -0.75
CA GLN A 49 10.47 -12.24 -0.81
C GLN A 49 10.79 -11.62 0.55
N HIS A 50 9.91 -11.79 1.52
CA HIS A 50 10.02 -11.23 2.87
C HIS A 50 10.50 -12.28 3.86
N PRO A 51 11.72 -12.15 4.45
CA PRO A 51 12.21 -13.08 5.46
C PRO A 51 11.30 -13.02 6.71
N PRO A 52 10.88 -14.16 7.27
CA PRO A 52 10.06 -14.19 8.50
C PRO A 52 10.68 -13.45 9.68
N GLN A 53 12.01 -13.41 9.76
CA GLN A 53 12.74 -12.68 10.81
C GLN A 53 12.45 -11.17 10.80
N SER A 54 12.09 -10.62 9.64
CA SER A 54 11.70 -9.21 9.50
C SER A 54 10.41 -8.89 10.24
N LEU A 55 9.52 -9.88 10.46
CA LEU A 55 8.29 -9.70 11.22
C LEU A 55 8.57 -9.29 12.67
N ILE A 56 9.53 -9.97 13.31
CA ILE A 56 9.94 -9.67 14.70
C ILE A 56 10.50 -8.24 14.76
N SER A 57 11.39 -7.89 13.83
CA SER A 57 11.99 -6.57 13.80
C SER A 57 10.96 -5.46 13.58
N ILE A 58 9.94 -5.68 12.73
CA ILE A 58 8.83 -4.72 12.57
C ILE A 58 8.02 -4.63 13.86
N TYR A 59 7.70 -5.78 14.44
CA TYR A 59 6.89 -5.87 15.66
C TYR A 59 7.51 -5.06 16.80
N ASP A 60 8.82 -5.18 17.02
CA ASP A 60 9.57 -4.46 18.07
C ASP A 60 9.58 -2.95 17.80
N GLN A 61 9.71 -2.52 16.53
CA GLN A 61 9.68 -1.09 16.19
C GLN A 61 8.33 -0.44 16.49
N LEU A 62 7.24 -1.20 16.47
CA LEU A 62 5.91 -0.69 16.80
C LEU A 62 5.72 -0.37 18.31
N ASP A 63 6.69 -0.63 19.17
CA ASP A 63 6.71 -0.09 20.53
C ASP A 63 6.98 1.42 20.52
N LEU A 64 7.90 1.87 19.67
CA LEU A 64 8.39 3.24 19.62
C LEU A 64 7.69 4.08 18.53
N TYR A 65 7.30 3.44 17.43
CA TYR A 65 6.74 4.09 16.26
C TYR A 65 5.33 3.60 15.97
N ASP A 66 4.53 4.43 15.33
CA ASP A 66 3.17 4.06 14.95
C ASP A 66 3.14 3.25 13.66
N VAL A 67 4.15 3.49 12.80
CA VAL A 67 4.29 2.84 11.50
C VAL A 67 5.76 2.47 11.27
N CYS A 68 5.98 1.26 10.79
CA CYS A 68 7.31 0.76 10.42
C CYS A 68 7.29 0.19 9.00
N TYR A 69 8.06 0.77 8.09
CA TYR A 69 8.27 0.25 6.73
C TYR A 69 9.59 -0.51 6.64
N THR A 70 9.69 -1.44 5.69
CA THR A 70 10.96 -2.10 5.38
C THR A 70 11.72 -1.34 4.29
N LEU A 71 13.04 -1.28 4.43
CA LEU A 71 13.97 -0.76 3.42
C LEU A 71 14.91 -1.89 2.97
N TYR A 72 14.85 -2.25 1.70
CA TYR A 72 15.65 -3.35 1.16
C TYR A 72 17.09 -2.93 0.85
N LEU A 73 18.07 -3.61 1.49
CA LEU A 73 19.49 -3.27 1.44
C LEU A 73 20.20 -3.52 0.11
N LYS A 74 19.67 -4.40 -0.75
CA LYS A 74 20.29 -4.74 -2.04
C LYS A 74 19.28 -4.70 -3.18
N ARG A 75 19.06 -3.50 -3.71
CA ARG A 75 18.60 -3.40 -5.09
C ARG A 75 19.82 -3.35 -6.00
N LYS A 76 20.26 -4.49 -6.57
CA LYS A 76 21.13 -4.51 -7.76
C LYS A 76 20.35 -3.93 -8.94
N HIS A 77 20.08 -2.63 -8.92
CA HIS A 77 19.34 -2.00 -10.00
C HIS A 77 20.31 -1.15 -10.82
N VAL A 78 20.14 -1.22 -12.14
CA VAL A 78 20.72 -0.31 -13.11
C VAL A 78 20.49 1.14 -12.65
N ASN A 79 21.50 2.00 -12.80
CA ASN A 79 21.53 3.38 -12.30
C ASN A 79 20.24 4.21 -12.56
N TRP A 80 19.59 4.03 -13.71
CA TRP A 80 18.35 4.74 -14.04
C TRP A 80 17.16 4.38 -13.09
N LYS A 81 17.10 3.13 -12.60
CA LYS A 81 16.04 2.73 -11.64
C LYS A 81 16.24 3.38 -10.26
N ILE A 82 17.48 3.65 -9.88
CA ILE A 82 17.80 4.37 -8.65
C ILE A 82 17.34 5.82 -8.79
N ILE A 83 17.62 6.47 -9.92
CA ILE A 83 17.18 7.84 -10.20
C ILE A 83 15.64 7.92 -10.15
N VAL A 84 14.93 7.03 -10.85
CA VAL A 84 13.47 6.98 -10.85
C VAL A 84 12.93 6.76 -9.44
N SER A 85 13.53 5.87 -8.66
CA SER A 85 13.13 5.63 -7.27
C SER A 85 13.34 6.86 -6.37
N THR A 86 14.45 7.59 -6.56
CA THR A 86 14.74 8.81 -5.80
C THR A 86 13.77 9.93 -6.16
N VAL A 87 13.52 10.13 -7.45
CA VAL A 87 12.52 11.09 -7.94
C VAL A 87 11.13 10.75 -7.41
N ASN A 88 10.73 9.48 -7.49
CA ASN A 88 9.45 9.03 -6.93
C ASN A 88 9.37 9.26 -5.42
N ASN A 89 10.45 9.00 -4.67
CA ASN A 89 10.49 9.27 -3.24
C ASN A 89 10.38 10.77 -2.93
N PHE A 90 11.00 11.63 -3.75
CA PHE A 90 10.88 13.08 -3.63
C PHE A 90 9.41 13.50 -3.79
N PHE A 91 8.77 13.12 -4.87
CA PHE A 91 7.37 13.47 -5.12
C PHE A 91 6.42 12.87 -4.08
N SER A 92 6.60 11.62 -3.70
CA SER A 92 5.79 11.00 -2.65
C SER A 92 6.00 11.67 -1.28
N SER A 93 7.19 12.17 -0.98
CA SER A 93 7.45 12.94 0.25
C SER A 93 6.69 14.26 0.26
N PHE A 94 6.64 14.93 -0.89
CA PHE A 94 5.87 16.15 -1.05
C PHE A 94 4.36 15.90 -0.99
N ILE A 95 3.88 14.88 -1.73
CA ILE A 95 2.46 14.53 -1.80
C ILE A 95 1.93 14.06 -0.44
N PHE A 96 2.63 13.16 0.23
CA PHE A 96 2.18 12.56 1.51
C PHE A 96 2.64 13.35 2.74
N ASN A 97 3.34 14.47 2.52
CA ASN A 97 3.94 15.25 3.62
C ASN A 97 4.71 14.33 4.59
N LYS A 98 5.48 13.38 4.04
CA LYS A 98 6.29 12.43 4.81
C LYS A 98 7.75 12.88 4.86
N PRO A 99 8.51 12.51 5.90
CA PRO A 99 9.94 12.78 5.94
C PRO A 99 10.66 12.15 4.73
N PHE A 100 11.57 12.88 4.12
CA PHE A 100 12.33 12.45 2.94
C PHE A 100 13.07 11.11 3.13
N LYS A 101 13.51 10.85 4.35
CA LYS A 101 14.23 9.62 4.71
C LYS A 101 13.34 8.38 4.77
N ILE A 102 12.01 8.55 4.76
CA ILE A 102 11.06 7.44 4.84
C ILE A 102 10.75 6.91 3.45
N TYR A 103 11.02 5.64 3.25
CA TYR A 103 10.64 4.88 2.05
C TYR A 103 9.44 4.00 2.37
N THR A 104 8.40 4.10 1.57
CA THR A 104 7.24 3.21 1.64
C THR A 104 7.54 1.88 0.95
N SER A 105 7.04 0.79 1.51
CA SER A 105 7.24 -0.57 1.00
C SER A 105 5.97 -1.40 1.13
N SER A 106 5.90 -2.54 0.43
CA SER A 106 4.78 -3.47 0.55
C SER A 106 4.72 -4.09 1.95
N MET A 107 5.86 -4.50 2.50
CA MET A 107 5.94 -5.01 3.85
C MET A 107 6.04 -3.87 4.86
N LYS A 108 5.07 -3.79 5.75
CA LYS A 108 4.96 -2.71 6.74
C LYS A 108 4.20 -3.15 7.99
N GLY A 109 4.49 -2.50 9.10
CA GLY A 109 3.74 -2.63 10.35
C GLY A 109 3.01 -1.35 10.70
N ILE A 110 1.83 -1.47 11.29
CA ILE A 110 1.04 -0.36 11.81
C ILE A 110 0.41 -0.73 13.15
N LYS A 111 0.22 0.25 14.03
CA LYS A 111 -0.62 0.09 15.22
C LYS A 111 -2.09 0.08 14.85
N SER A 112 -2.93 -0.67 15.60
CA SER A 112 -4.38 -0.70 15.38
C SER A 112 -5.02 0.68 15.45
N GLU A 113 -4.53 1.56 16.34
CA GLU A 113 -5.02 2.93 16.49
C GLU A 113 -4.91 3.74 15.20
N ILE A 114 -3.86 3.49 14.40
CA ILE A 114 -3.71 4.14 13.08
C ILE A 114 -4.73 3.58 12.10
N LYS A 115 -4.90 2.26 12.05
CA LYS A 115 -5.94 1.60 11.24
C LYS A 115 -7.33 2.16 11.58
N ASP A 116 -7.67 2.24 12.86
CA ASP A 116 -9.00 2.62 13.32
C ASP A 116 -9.38 4.06 12.91
N ARG A 117 -8.40 4.94 12.69
CA ARG A 117 -8.65 6.30 12.21
C ARG A 117 -9.12 6.40 10.76
N PHE A 118 -8.81 5.40 9.93
CA PHE A 118 -9.15 5.46 8.50
C PHE A 118 -10.03 4.31 8.01
N ILE A 119 -10.23 3.26 8.81
CA ILE A 119 -10.86 2.03 8.33
C ILE A 119 -12.34 2.20 7.96
N ASP A 120 -13.02 3.16 8.56
CA ASP A 120 -14.43 3.47 8.29
C ASP A 120 -14.61 4.60 7.26
N THR A 121 -13.52 5.17 6.74
CA THR A 121 -13.61 6.14 5.64
C THR A 121 -14.00 5.43 4.36
N ASP A 122 -14.80 6.11 3.50
CA ASP A 122 -15.20 5.57 2.19
C ASP A 122 -13.93 5.19 1.39
N PRO A 123 -13.77 3.90 1.09
CA PRO A 123 -12.59 3.41 0.42
C PRO A 123 -12.56 3.71 -1.09
N LYS A 124 -12.85 4.91 -1.52
CA LYS A 124 -12.37 5.37 -2.84
C LYS A 124 -10.84 5.39 -2.82
N ILE A 125 -10.28 4.24 -2.48
CA ILE A 125 -8.93 4.11 -2.01
C ILE A 125 -7.99 4.11 -3.17
N ILE A 126 -7.12 4.91 -2.98
CA ILE A 126 -6.06 5.28 -3.81
C ILE A 126 -4.78 4.54 -3.48
N SER A 127 -4.35 4.69 -2.29
CA SER A 127 -3.13 4.10 -1.77
C SER A 127 -3.27 3.95 -0.26
N LEU A 128 -3.07 2.73 0.21
CA LEU A 128 -3.05 2.46 1.65
C LEU A 128 -1.98 3.30 2.36
N ASP A 129 -0.82 3.50 1.72
CA ASP A 129 0.26 4.31 2.30
C ASP A 129 -0.13 5.76 2.45
N SER A 130 -0.98 6.30 1.57
CA SER A 130 -1.50 7.66 1.72
C SER A 130 -2.40 7.81 2.95
N LEU A 131 -3.25 6.82 3.20
CA LEU A 131 -4.10 6.80 4.39
C LEU A 131 -3.25 6.70 5.66
N ILE A 132 -2.33 5.75 5.72
CA ILE A 132 -1.43 5.54 6.85
C ILE A 132 -0.63 6.81 7.16
N LEU A 133 0.01 7.42 6.15
CA LEU A 133 0.86 8.59 6.32
C LEU A 133 0.08 9.89 6.59
N ARG A 134 -1.21 9.92 6.29
CA ARG A 134 -2.11 10.99 6.70
C ARG A 134 -2.35 10.94 8.21
N GLU A 135 -2.54 9.73 8.75
CA GLU A 135 -2.94 9.53 10.15
C GLU A 135 -1.75 9.55 11.13
N SER A 136 -0.53 9.24 10.69
CA SER A 136 0.66 9.35 11.55
C SER A 136 1.90 9.83 10.80
N LYS A 137 2.68 10.66 11.50
CA LYS A 137 4.03 11.09 11.09
C LYS A 137 5.13 10.41 11.94
N ASN A 138 4.76 9.65 12.97
CA ASN A 138 5.67 8.85 13.79
C ASN A 138 6.02 7.54 13.07
N VAL A 139 6.85 7.65 12.04
CA VAL A 139 7.15 6.60 11.07
C VAL A 139 8.64 6.29 11.03
N THR A 140 8.99 5.02 10.91
CA THR A 140 10.38 4.57 10.77
C THR A 140 10.56 3.61 9.60
N ASN A 141 11.83 3.36 9.24
CA ASN A 141 12.25 2.29 8.33
C ASN A 141 13.22 1.35 9.03
N ILE A 142 13.04 0.06 8.85
CA ILE A 142 14.05 -0.96 9.16
C ILE A 142 14.70 -1.49 7.89
N LYS A 143 15.99 -1.77 7.98
CA LYS A 143 16.74 -2.39 6.87
C LYS A 143 16.53 -3.89 6.92
N VAL A 144 16.07 -4.47 5.80
CA VAL A 144 15.88 -5.90 5.65
C VAL A 144 16.59 -6.42 4.42
N HIS A 145 17.01 -7.68 4.46
CA HIS A 145 17.51 -8.37 3.28
C HIS A 145 16.32 -8.77 2.41
N HIS A 146 16.40 -8.44 1.12
CA HIS A 146 15.41 -8.87 0.14
C HIS A 146 15.82 -10.22 -0.44
N GLN A 147 14.93 -11.21 -0.37
CA GLN A 147 15.14 -12.49 -1.04
C GLN A 147 14.71 -12.40 -2.50
N GLU A 148 15.36 -13.17 -3.37
CA GLU A 148 14.91 -13.27 -4.75
C GLU A 148 13.54 -13.95 -4.81
N ARG A 149 12.68 -13.51 -5.73
CA ARG A 149 11.35 -14.09 -5.89
C ARG A 149 11.50 -15.57 -6.28
N PHE A 150 10.80 -16.44 -5.56
CA PHE A 150 10.87 -17.88 -5.78
C PHE A 150 10.29 -18.25 -7.15
N GLU A 151 9.20 -17.58 -7.59
CA GLU A 151 8.56 -17.78 -8.90
C GLU A 151 7.94 -16.48 -9.44
N GLY A 152 7.83 -16.40 -10.77
CA GLY A 152 7.10 -15.34 -11.46
C GLY A 152 7.94 -14.17 -11.94
N LYS A 153 7.42 -13.43 -12.95
CA LYS A 153 8.00 -12.20 -13.48
C LYS A 153 7.32 -10.97 -12.85
N SER A 154 8.10 -9.95 -12.57
CA SER A 154 7.56 -8.67 -12.10
C SER A 154 6.60 -8.07 -13.12
N ASN A 155 5.36 -7.83 -12.72
CA ASN A 155 4.33 -7.20 -13.54
C ASN A 155 4.49 -5.66 -13.65
N TYR A 156 5.57 -5.09 -13.08
CA TYR A 156 5.83 -3.66 -13.14
C TYR A 156 6.48 -3.27 -14.47
N ASN A 157 5.72 -2.52 -15.29
CA ASN A 157 6.23 -1.83 -16.45
C ASN A 157 6.05 -0.30 -16.28
N LEU A 158 6.74 0.49 -17.11
CA LEU A 158 6.68 1.97 -17.06
C LEU A 158 5.24 2.50 -17.18
N LYS A 159 4.41 1.88 -18.01
CA LYS A 159 2.99 2.26 -18.19
C LYS A 159 2.20 2.10 -16.87
N ARG A 160 2.43 1.02 -16.13
CA ARG A 160 1.79 0.77 -14.84
C ARG A 160 2.26 1.74 -13.76
N LEU A 161 3.55 2.11 -13.78
CA LEU A 161 4.09 3.15 -12.91
C LEU A 161 3.45 4.52 -13.16
N PHE A 162 3.27 4.89 -14.44
CA PHE A 162 2.55 6.12 -14.81
C PHE A 162 1.09 6.10 -14.34
N ILE A 163 0.38 4.99 -14.51
CA ILE A 163 -1.01 4.85 -14.04
C ILE A 163 -1.08 5.01 -12.52
N LEU A 164 -0.20 4.34 -11.76
CA LEU A 164 -0.15 4.48 -10.30
C LEU A 164 0.17 5.93 -9.88
N TRP A 165 1.02 6.60 -10.63
CA TRP A 165 1.36 8.01 -10.39
C TRP A 165 0.17 8.94 -10.61
N PHE A 166 -0.58 8.74 -11.70
CA PHE A 166 -1.80 9.48 -11.97
C PHE A 166 -2.88 9.17 -10.92
N ASP A 167 -3.05 7.92 -10.55
CA ASP A 167 -3.97 7.51 -9.49
C ASP A 167 -3.59 8.19 -8.14
N MET A 168 -2.31 8.29 -7.82
CA MET A 168 -1.84 9.02 -6.63
C MET A 168 -2.19 10.51 -6.68
N ILE A 169 -1.99 11.17 -7.81
CA ILE A 169 -2.27 12.61 -7.97
C ILE A 169 -3.77 12.87 -7.97
N GLU A 170 -4.57 12.05 -8.67
CA GLU A 170 -6.02 12.21 -8.79
C GLU A 170 -6.71 12.15 -7.44
N ASN A 171 -6.19 11.37 -6.56
CA ASN A 171 -6.86 11.02 -5.31
C ASN A 171 -6.30 11.75 -4.08
N TYR A 172 -5.16 12.38 -4.21
CA TYR A 172 -4.73 13.38 -3.26
C TYR A 172 -5.32 14.73 -3.71
N HIS A 173 -6.23 15.28 -2.92
CA HIS A 173 -6.79 16.61 -3.17
C HIS A 173 -5.66 17.65 -3.14
N PHE A 174 -5.04 17.85 -4.29
CA PHE A 174 -3.94 18.78 -4.45
C PHE A 174 -4.50 20.21 -4.55
N TYR A 175 -4.68 20.84 -3.41
CA TYR A 175 -5.06 22.25 -3.33
C TYR A 175 -4.15 23.21 -4.13
N PRO A 176 -2.83 23.00 -4.28
CA PRO A 176 -1.99 23.89 -5.07
C PRO A 176 -2.30 23.95 -6.57
N LEU A 177 -2.90 22.91 -7.15
CA LEU A 177 -3.30 22.94 -8.57
C LEU A 177 -4.53 23.81 -8.84
N ARG A 178 -5.26 24.23 -7.81
CA ARG A 178 -6.39 25.17 -7.94
C ARG A 178 -5.97 26.60 -8.24
N PHE A 179 -4.73 26.96 -7.93
CA PHE A 179 -4.17 28.29 -8.18
C PHE A 179 -3.18 28.31 -9.35
N GLY A 180 -3.24 27.29 -10.20
CA GLY A 180 -2.22 27.09 -11.18
C GLY A 180 -2.38 27.87 -12.45
N SER A 181 -1.30 27.92 -13.15
CA SER A 181 -1.12 28.32 -14.54
C SER A 181 -2.04 27.51 -15.48
N LEU A 182 -2.09 27.92 -16.75
CA LEU A 182 -2.79 27.22 -17.86
C LEU A 182 -2.52 25.71 -17.88
N ILE A 183 -1.32 25.29 -17.47
CA ILE A 183 -0.90 23.87 -17.34
C ILE A 183 -1.74 23.12 -16.29
N GLY A 184 -2.05 23.74 -15.16
CA GLY A 184 -2.93 23.16 -14.14
C GLY A 184 -4.36 22.97 -14.65
N LEU A 185 -4.87 23.90 -15.43
CA LEU A 185 -6.21 23.80 -16.04
C LEU A 185 -6.27 22.69 -17.09
N ILE A 186 -5.25 22.58 -17.94
CA ILE A 186 -5.13 21.53 -18.95
C ILE A 186 -5.03 20.15 -18.28
N SER A 187 -4.20 20.02 -17.24
CA SER A 187 -4.07 18.78 -16.46
C SER A 187 -5.38 18.39 -15.81
N PHE A 188 -6.13 19.35 -15.25
CA PHE A 188 -7.46 19.12 -14.68
C PHE A 188 -8.48 18.66 -15.75
N CYS A 189 -8.46 19.24 -16.95
CA CYS A 189 -9.34 18.83 -18.05
C CYS A 189 -9.00 17.40 -18.52
N ILE A 190 -7.71 17.06 -18.65
CA ILE A 190 -7.27 15.72 -19.03
C ILE A 190 -7.70 14.70 -17.96
N VAL A 191 -7.51 14.99 -16.69
CA VAL A 191 -7.94 14.13 -15.59
C VAL A 191 -9.46 13.95 -15.57
N LYS A 192 -10.25 15.00 -15.82
CA LYS A 192 -11.71 14.88 -15.96
C LYS A 192 -12.12 14.03 -17.14
N ILE A 193 -11.48 14.20 -18.30
CA ILE A 193 -11.76 13.40 -19.49
C ILE A 193 -11.43 11.92 -19.24
N LEU A 194 -10.27 11.63 -18.66
CA LEU A 194 -9.89 10.25 -18.28
C LEU A 194 -10.84 9.64 -17.24
N ARG A 195 -11.39 10.47 -16.34
CA ARG A 195 -12.37 10.04 -15.35
C ARG A 195 -13.74 9.68 -15.96
N ILE A 196 -14.13 10.34 -17.06
CA ILE A 196 -15.35 9.99 -17.81
C ILE A 196 -15.21 8.63 -18.48
N PHE A 197 -14.01 8.29 -18.97
CA PHE A 197 -13.71 6.98 -19.59
C PHE A 197 -13.39 5.88 -18.57
N LYS A 198 -13.09 6.21 -17.32
CA LYS A 198 -12.98 5.25 -16.23
C LYS A 198 -14.39 4.99 -15.70
N THR A 199 -15.02 3.92 -16.15
CA THR A 199 -16.30 3.45 -15.57
C THR A 199 -16.18 3.45 -14.06
N LYS A 200 -17.03 4.24 -13.38
CA LYS A 200 -17.17 4.28 -11.93
C LYS A 200 -17.62 2.90 -11.44
N LYS A 201 -16.70 1.97 -11.26
CA LYS A 201 -16.99 0.85 -10.37
C LYS A 201 -16.98 1.41 -8.95
N ALA A 202 -18.17 1.53 -8.37
CA ALA A 202 -18.26 1.76 -6.94
C ALA A 202 -17.40 0.71 -6.25
N PHE A 203 -16.56 1.13 -5.30
CA PHE A 203 -15.78 0.19 -4.51
C PHE A 203 -16.77 -0.47 -3.56
N SER A 204 -17.35 -1.57 -3.98
CA SER A 204 -18.09 -2.49 -3.14
C SER A 204 -17.32 -3.81 -3.15
N PHE A 205 -17.13 -4.40 -2.00
CA PHE A 205 -16.61 -5.75 -1.90
C PHE A 205 -17.67 -6.64 -1.24
N GLU A 206 -17.86 -7.77 -1.82
CA GLU A 206 -18.70 -8.81 -1.27
C GLU A 206 -17.79 -9.97 -0.86
N ILE A 207 -17.86 -10.33 0.41
CA ILE A 207 -17.11 -11.47 0.92
C ILE A 207 -17.89 -12.71 0.56
N LYS A 208 -17.28 -13.54 -0.30
CA LYS A 208 -17.86 -14.80 -0.72
C LYS A 208 -17.85 -15.83 0.41
N GLU A 209 -16.77 -15.88 1.16
CA GLU A 209 -16.62 -16.81 2.28
C GLU A 209 -15.57 -16.32 3.28
N LYS A 210 -15.79 -16.68 4.56
CA LYS A 210 -14.85 -16.46 5.67
C LYS A 210 -14.57 -17.79 6.36
N THR A 211 -13.41 -17.90 7.00
CA THR A 211 -13.01 -19.10 7.78
C THR A 211 -12.98 -18.81 9.28
N PHE A 212 -13.66 -17.75 9.74
CA PHE A 212 -13.73 -17.34 11.14
C PHE A 212 -15.11 -16.80 11.51
#